data_dddade6be32be6d8cc67b9867da87ec9
#
_entry.id   dddade6be32be6d8cc67b9867da87ec9
#
_cell.length_a   1.000
_cell.length_b   1.000
_cell.length_c   1.000
_cell.angle_alpha   90.00
_cell.angle_beta   90.00
_cell.angle_gamma   90.00
#
_symmetry.space_group_name_H-M   'P 1'
#
loop_
_entity.id
_entity.type
_entity.pdbx_description
1 polymer ?
#
loop_
_entity_poly.entity_id
_entity_poly.type
_entity_poly.pdbx_seq_one_letter_code
_entity_poly.pdbx_strand_id
1 'polypeptide(L)'
;MPAIKPFTVHRLSLRSHTAQILTWGDPSSEPVLMLHGWMDVASSFQFLVDAMQRDWYVIAPDQRGYGGSDWTRETGGGYWFADYVADLEAVVDHFSPDAPINLVGHSLGGNVCCTYAGVRPQRVKKLVSLDGFGVPAASASKAAERYGKWLDSVKTGETLSSYDSADKVADRLQKNNVRLTRERAHWLAGHWAELKDDGRWHLRADPAHKMPFPTVYRLDEAIAIWGHVTAPTLWLGASESAAKQWNGYTDETTVPTSKEAHAQGSFASRLAAFQHLQFEVIAGAGHMLHHDVPEQVAARVEAHLLA
;
A
#
# COMPACT_ATOMS: atom_id res chain seq x y z
N MET A 1 4.29 -23.25 8.01
CA MET A 1 3.21 -22.36 7.49
C MET A 1 1.97 -23.17 7.19
N PRO A 2 0.75 -22.62 7.28
CA PRO A 2 -0.41 -23.24 6.64
C PRO A 2 -0.12 -23.46 5.14
N ALA A 3 -0.96 -24.22 4.45
CA ALA A 3 -0.78 -24.46 3.01
C ALA A 3 -0.80 -23.11 2.27
N ILE A 4 0.26 -22.82 1.52
CA ILE A 4 0.36 -21.59 0.73
C ILE A 4 -0.57 -21.72 -0.48
N LYS A 5 -1.53 -20.81 -0.63
CA LYS A 5 -2.38 -20.72 -1.82
C LYS A 5 -1.51 -20.33 -3.02
N PRO A 6 -1.56 -21.06 -4.14
CA PRO A 6 -0.76 -20.73 -5.31
C PRO A 6 -1.29 -19.46 -5.97
N PHE A 7 -0.38 -18.66 -6.55
CA PHE A 7 -0.73 -17.53 -7.39
C PHE A 7 -0.30 -17.75 -8.83
N THR A 8 -1.00 -17.08 -9.74
CA THR A 8 -0.61 -16.97 -11.15
C THR A 8 0.03 -15.62 -11.40
N VAL A 9 1.08 -15.60 -12.22
CA VAL A 9 1.78 -14.37 -12.62
C VAL A 9 1.31 -13.93 -14.00
N HIS A 10 0.88 -12.69 -14.10
CA HIS A 10 0.50 -12.05 -15.37
C HIS A 10 1.43 -10.88 -15.66
N ARG A 11 1.57 -10.57 -16.96
CA ARG A 11 2.27 -9.36 -17.43
C ARG A 11 1.24 -8.49 -18.14
N LEU A 12 0.99 -7.30 -17.61
CA LEU A 12 0.00 -6.37 -18.14
C LEU A 12 0.70 -5.09 -18.61
N SER A 13 0.54 -4.76 -19.89
CA SER A 13 1.02 -3.48 -20.42
C SER A 13 0.12 -2.37 -19.91
N LEU A 14 0.65 -1.52 -19.07
CA LEU A 14 0.03 -0.30 -18.59
C LEU A 14 0.60 0.89 -19.35
N ARG A 15 0.01 2.07 -19.19
CA ARG A 15 0.36 3.35 -19.82
C ARG A 15 1.82 3.48 -20.35
N SER A 16 2.81 3.35 -19.50
CA SER A 16 4.23 3.59 -19.81
C SER A 16 5.17 2.46 -19.41
N HIS A 17 4.64 1.34 -18.89
CA HIS A 17 5.44 0.22 -18.41
C HIS A 17 4.63 -1.07 -18.43
N THR A 18 5.32 -2.20 -18.26
CA THR A 18 4.68 -3.49 -18.03
C THR A 18 4.66 -3.80 -16.56
N ALA A 19 3.47 -3.99 -15.99
CA ALA A 19 3.30 -4.41 -14.62
C ALA A 19 3.25 -5.93 -14.50
N GLN A 20 3.85 -6.47 -13.44
CA GLN A 20 3.60 -7.82 -12.97
C GLN A 20 2.36 -7.79 -12.07
N ILE A 21 1.41 -8.69 -12.35
CA ILE A 21 0.21 -8.85 -11.54
C ILE A 21 0.20 -10.27 -10.99
N LEU A 22 0.04 -10.42 -9.70
CA LEU A 22 -0.20 -11.71 -9.06
C LEU A 22 -1.71 -11.89 -8.86
N THR A 23 -2.23 -13.09 -9.16
CA THR A 23 -3.63 -13.41 -8.90
C THR A 23 -3.75 -14.72 -8.14
N TRP A 24 -4.68 -14.78 -7.18
CA TRP A 24 -5.06 -15.96 -6.42
C TRP A 24 -6.55 -16.25 -6.64
N GLY A 25 -6.93 -17.50 -6.60
CA GLY A 25 -8.32 -17.93 -6.71
C GLY A 25 -8.82 -18.03 -8.15
N ASP A 26 -10.14 -18.26 -8.27
CA ASP A 26 -10.82 -18.43 -9.55
C ASP A 26 -11.24 -17.05 -10.12
N PRO A 27 -10.94 -16.75 -11.39
CA PRO A 27 -11.37 -15.50 -12.04
C PRO A 27 -12.90 -15.27 -12.08
N SER A 28 -13.69 -16.33 -11.88
CA SER A 28 -15.17 -16.23 -11.77
C SER A 28 -15.64 -15.79 -10.38
N SER A 29 -14.76 -15.81 -9.38
CA SER A 29 -15.06 -15.35 -8.03
C SER A 29 -15.07 -13.82 -7.94
N GLU A 30 -15.63 -13.30 -6.87
CA GLU A 30 -15.69 -11.84 -6.64
C GLU A 30 -14.29 -11.22 -6.55
N PRO A 31 -13.97 -10.19 -7.36
CA PRO A 31 -12.65 -9.63 -7.41
C PRO A 31 -12.34 -8.71 -6.22
N VAL A 32 -11.11 -8.83 -5.72
CA VAL A 32 -10.51 -7.93 -4.73
C VAL A 32 -9.14 -7.51 -5.21
N LEU A 33 -8.96 -6.22 -5.47
CA LEU A 33 -7.67 -5.67 -5.89
C LEU A 33 -6.91 -5.18 -4.66
N MET A 34 -5.66 -5.64 -4.49
CA MET A 34 -4.81 -5.32 -3.34
C MET A 34 -3.56 -4.56 -3.77
N LEU A 35 -3.30 -3.39 -3.16
CA LEU A 35 -2.11 -2.57 -3.41
C LEU A 35 -1.15 -2.55 -2.22
N HIS A 36 0.11 -2.93 -2.47
CA HIS A 36 1.17 -2.97 -1.45
C HIS A 36 1.69 -1.58 -1.07
N GLY A 37 2.48 -1.51 0.01
CA GLY A 37 3.11 -0.30 0.54
C GLY A 37 4.39 0.12 -0.20
N TRP A 38 4.99 1.22 0.28
CA TRP A 38 6.30 1.68 -0.19
C TRP A 38 7.39 0.67 0.18
N MET A 39 8.31 0.41 -0.75
CA MET A 39 9.40 -0.57 -0.61
C MET A 39 8.90 -1.98 -0.30
N ASP A 40 7.77 -2.37 -0.88
CA ASP A 40 7.16 -3.69 -0.74
C ASP A 40 6.80 -4.27 -2.13
N VAL A 41 6.18 -5.43 -2.17
CA VAL A 41 5.82 -6.17 -3.40
C VAL A 41 4.45 -6.83 -3.26
N ALA A 42 3.81 -7.18 -4.38
CA ALA A 42 2.48 -7.79 -4.40
C ALA A 42 2.38 -9.10 -3.59
N SER A 43 3.43 -9.91 -3.61
CA SER A 43 3.49 -11.17 -2.85
C SER A 43 3.46 -10.98 -1.32
N SER A 44 3.65 -9.76 -0.84
CA SER A 44 3.47 -9.39 0.58
C SER A 44 2.07 -9.69 1.12
N PHE A 45 1.07 -9.76 0.25
CA PHE A 45 -0.30 -10.14 0.63
C PHE A 45 -0.51 -11.64 0.80
N GLN A 46 0.48 -12.49 0.52
CA GLN A 46 0.32 -13.96 0.59
C GLN A 46 -0.30 -14.43 1.91
N PHE A 47 0.21 -13.92 3.04
CA PHE A 47 -0.27 -14.40 4.35
C PHE A 47 -1.69 -13.96 4.65
N LEU A 48 -2.08 -12.78 4.16
CA LEU A 48 -3.47 -12.31 4.23
C LEU A 48 -4.37 -13.18 3.36
N VAL A 49 -3.96 -13.46 2.12
CA VAL A 49 -4.71 -14.32 1.19
C VAL A 49 -4.85 -15.74 1.72
N ASP A 50 -3.77 -16.31 2.30
CA ASP A 50 -3.81 -17.64 2.92
C ASP A 50 -4.80 -17.69 4.09
N ALA A 51 -4.96 -16.60 4.83
CA ALA A 51 -5.86 -16.49 5.98
C ALA A 51 -7.33 -16.22 5.59
N MET A 52 -7.60 -15.72 4.39
CA MET A 52 -8.97 -15.50 3.89
C MET A 52 -9.72 -16.83 3.75
N GLN A 53 -10.97 -16.86 4.21
CA GLN A 53 -11.79 -18.09 4.28
C GLN A 53 -12.70 -18.27 3.07
N ARG A 54 -13.14 -17.17 2.45
CA ARG A 54 -13.96 -17.21 1.24
C ARG A 54 -13.07 -17.29 -0.01
N ASP A 55 -13.62 -17.87 -1.06
CA ASP A 55 -13.01 -17.89 -2.39
C ASP A 55 -13.16 -16.52 -3.06
N TRP A 56 -12.10 -15.71 -2.98
CA TRP A 56 -11.96 -14.45 -3.67
C TRP A 56 -11.06 -14.59 -4.88
N TYR A 57 -11.33 -13.82 -5.92
CA TYR A 57 -10.34 -13.56 -6.97
C TYR A 57 -9.47 -12.38 -6.55
N VAL A 58 -8.35 -12.65 -5.91
CA VAL A 58 -7.43 -11.60 -5.46
C VAL A 58 -6.49 -11.21 -6.58
N ILE A 59 -6.35 -9.91 -6.81
CA ILE A 59 -5.52 -9.30 -7.85
C ILE A 59 -4.55 -8.34 -7.16
N ALA A 60 -3.25 -8.57 -7.27
CA ALA A 60 -2.26 -7.70 -6.66
C ALA A 60 -1.17 -7.33 -7.67
N PRO A 61 -1.12 -6.09 -8.15
CA PRO A 61 -0.01 -5.62 -8.98
C PRO A 61 1.22 -5.36 -8.10
N ASP A 62 2.40 -5.75 -8.60
CA ASP A 62 3.61 -5.04 -8.23
C ASP A 62 3.50 -3.63 -8.78
N GLN A 63 3.49 -2.62 -7.92
CA GLN A 63 3.40 -1.24 -8.38
C GLN A 63 4.64 -0.87 -9.19
N ARG A 64 4.55 0.17 -10.03
CA ARG A 64 5.67 0.63 -10.88
C ARG A 64 6.98 0.73 -10.11
N GLY A 65 8.06 0.18 -10.66
CA GLY A 65 9.38 0.20 -10.04
C GLY A 65 9.57 -0.79 -8.89
N TYR A 66 8.61 -1.69 -8.63
CA TYR A 66 8.69 -2.72 -7.60
C TYR A 66 8.51 -4.12 -8.19
N GLY A 67 9.01 -5.12 -7.47
CA GLY A 67 8.79 -6.53 -7.77
C GLY A 67 9.23 -6.91 -9.17
N GLY A 68 8.33 -7.49 -9.95
CA GLY A 68 8.54 -7.83 -11.36
C GLY A 68 8.04 -6.77 -12.34
N SER A 69 7.54 -5.62 -11.87
CA SER A 69 7.13 -4.51 -12.73
C SER A 69 8.34 -3.72 -13.25
N ASP A 70 8.20 -3.13 -14.44
CA ASP A 70 9.28 -2.36 -15.04
C ASP A 70 9.59 -1.10 -14.24
N TRP A 71 10.85 -0.65 -14.32
CA TRP A 71 11.33 0.59 -13.76
C TRP A 71 11.14 1.73 -14.74
N THR A 72 10.29 2.69 -14.42
CA THR A 72 9.96 3.83 -15.29
C THR A 72 10.87 5.02 -14.93
N ARG A 73 12.01 5.13 -15.59
CA ARG A 73 13.00 6.22 -15.38
C ARG A 73 12.86 7.38 -16.36
N GLU A 74 11.80 7.41 -17.17
CA GLU A 74 11.70 8.33 -18.31
C GLU A 74 11.74 9.82 -17.96
N THR A 75 11.46 10.17 -16.69
CA THR A 75 11.41 11.58 -16.26
C THR A 75 12.61 12.05 -15.45
N GLY A 76 13.59 11.17 -15.18
CA GLY A 76 14.81 11.54 -14.43
C GLY A 76 14.59 12.05 -13.00
N GLY A 77 13.36 11.99 -12.48
CA GLY A 77 12.97 12.69 -11.27
C GLY A 77 12.25 11.89 -10.20
N GLY A 78 12.22 10.56 -10.28
CA GLY A 78 11.55 9.71 -9.29
C GLY A 78 10.12 9.35 -9.66
N TYR A 79 9.41 8.75 -8.72
CA TYR A 79 8.06 8.19 -8.90
C TYR A 79 7.01 9.14 -8.33
N TRP A 80 6.09 9.63 -9.16
CA TRP A 80 5.05 10.57 -8.75
C TRP A 80 3.83 9.84 -8.19
N PHE A 81 3.24 10.36 -7.12
CA PHE A 81 2.05 9.76 -6.50
C PHE A 81 0.87 9.62 -7.48
N ALA A 82 0.67 10.61 -8.36
CA ALA A 82 -0.39 10.59 -9.36
C ALA A 82 -0.26 9.42 -10.35
N ASP A 83 0.96 8.94 -10.64
CA ASP A 83 1.17 7.81 -11.53
C ASP A 83 0.65 6.50 -10.95
N TYR A 84 0.78 6.29 -9.62
CA TYR A 84 0.20 5.11 -8.96
C TYR A 84 -1.33 5.09 -9.07
N VAL A 85 -1.98 6.26 -8.95
CA VAL A 85 -3.43 6.38 -9.11
C VAL A 85 -3.86 6.06 -10.54
N ALA A 86 -3.09 6.53 -11.52
CA ALA A 86 -3.37 6.26 -12.93
C ALA A 86 -3.08 4.80 -13.34
N ASP A 87 -2.10 4.15 -12.71
CA ASP A 87 -1.88 2.72 -12.90
C ASP A 87 -3.01 1.88 -12.29
N LEU A 88 -3.49 2.29 -11.11
CA LEU A 88 -4.65 1.64 -10.50
C LEU A 88 -5.88 1.73 -11.42
N GLU A 89 -6.16 2.90 -12.03
CA GLU A 89 -7.23 3.06 -13.03
C GLU A 89 -7.09 2.01 -14.14
N ALA A 90 -5.88 1.90 -14.73
CA ALA A 90 -5.64 0.96 -15.84
C ALA A 90 -5.78 -0.52 -15.41
N VAL A 91 -5.38 -0.87 -14.20
CA VAL A 91 -5.59 -2.23 -13.65
C VAL A 91 -7.08 -2.50 -13.40
N VAL A 92 -7.81 -1.53 -12.83
CA VAL A 92 -9.26 -1.64 -12.62
C VAL A 92 -10.00 -1.79 -13.95
N ASP A 93 -9.63 -1.02 -14.97
CA ASP A 93 -10.23 -1.12 -16.31
C ASP A 93 -9.98 -2.48 -16.96
N HIS A 94 -8.83 -3.10 -16.71
CA HIS A 94 -8.51 -4.42 -17.25
C HIS A 94 -9.29 -5.55 -16.55
N PHE A 95 -9.35 -5.55 -15.20
CA PHE A 95 -9.92 -6.67 -14.44
C PHE A 95 -11.40 -6.51 -14.10
N SER A 96 -11.93 -5.29 -14.14
CA SER A 96 -13.34 -4.98 -13.86
C SER A 96 -13.83 -3.82 -14.72
N PRO A 97 -13.89 -3.98 -16.07
CA PRO A 97 -14.22 -2.88 -16.98
C PRO A 97 -15.61 -2.30 -16.75
N ASP A 98 -16.59 -3.14 -16.43
CA ASP A 98 -18.00 -2.78 -16.41
C ASP A 98 -18.62 -2.70 -14.99
N ALA A 99 -17.87 -3.08 -13.95
CA ALA A 99 -18.40 -3.15 -12.59
C ALA A 99 -17.46 -2.48 -11.57
N PRO A 100 -18.00 -1.97 -10.43
CA PRO A 100 -17.16 -1.53 -9.34
C PRO A 100 -16.44 -2.72 -8.67
N ILE A 101 -15.20 -2.48 -8.20
CA ILE A 101 -14.33 -3.48 -7.61
C ILE A 101 -14.07 -3.21 -6.12
N ASN A 102 -13.79 -4.25 -5.35
CA ASN A 102 -13.32 -4.14 -3.98
C ASN A 102 -11.83 -3.76 -3.97
N LEU A 103 -11.45 -2.77 -3.17
CA LEU A 103 -10.06 -2.31 -3.01
C LEU A 103 -9.56 -2.56 -1.60
N VAL A 104 -8.37 -3.09 -1.48
CA VAL A 104 -7.61 -3.21 -0.23
C VAL A 104 -6.22 -2.60 -0.45
N GLY A 105 -5.82 -1.62 0.33
CA GLY A 105 -4.50 -1.00 0.18
C GLY A 105 -3.74 -0.96 1.49
N HIS A 106 -2.45 -1.30 1.47
CA HIS A 106 -1.56 -1.17 2.62
C HIS A 106 -0.72 0.11 2.48
N SER A 107 -0.64 0.93 3.55
CA SER A 107 0.27 2.08 3.61
C SER A 107 0.14 3.01 2.38
N LEU A 108 1.18 3.11 1.52
CA LEU A 108 1.13 3.83 0.24
C LEU A 108 -0.04 3.35 -0.62
N GLY A 109 -0.22 2.03 -0.76
CA GLY A 109 -1.34 1.44 -1.50
C GLY A 109 -2.70 1.84 -0.93
N GLY A 110 -2.82 1.97 0.40
CA GLY A 110 -4.02 2.50 1.07
C GLY A 110 -4.31 3.94 0.65
N ASN A 111 -3.29 4.79 0.62
CA ASN A 111 -3.42 6.18 0.18
C ASN A 111 -3.82 6.28 -1.30
N VAL A 112 -3.27 5.42 -2.15
CA VAL A 112 -3.63 5.33 -3.58
C VAL A 112 -5.08 4.90 -3.74
N CYS A 113 -5.52 3.84 -3.04
CA CYS A 113 -6.90 3.36 -3.07
C CYS A 113 -7.90 4.42 -2.57
N CYS A 114 -7.59 5.12 -1.46
CA CYS A 114 -8.45 6.19 -0.94
C CYS A 114 -8.55 7.36 -1.93
N THR A 115 -7.45 7.74 -2.57
CA THR A 115 -7.44 8.80 -3.58
C THR A 115 -8.26 8.38 -4.81
N TYR A 116 -8.05 7.18 -5.32
CA TYR A 116 -8.79 6.63 -6.44
C TYR A 116 -10.30 6.58 -6.15
N ALA A 117 -10.68 6.09 -4.98
CA ALA A 117 -12.08 5.99 -4.58
C ALA A 117 -12.78 7.36 -4.51
N GLY A 118 -12.08 8.44 -4.16
CA GLY A 118 -12.63 9.78 -4.18
C GLY A 118 -12.70 10.40 -5.58
N VAL A 119 -11.79 10.03 -6.48
CA VAL A 119 -11.76 10.50 -7.88
C VAL A 119 -12.71 9.71 -8.78
N ARG A 120 -12.91 8.42 -8.49
CA ARG A 120 -13.75 7.47 -9.24
C ARG A 120 -14.73 6.73 -8.31
N PRO A 121 -15.60 7.43 -7.58
CA PRO A 121 -16.42 6.78 -6.55
C PRO A 121 -17.33 5.67 -7.11
N GLN A 122 -17.78 5.79 -8.36
CA GLN A 122 -18.60 4.79 -9.04
C GLN A 122 -17.85 3.50 -9.40
N ARG A 123 -16.50 3.50 -9.36
CA ARG A 123 -15.66 2.35 -9.69
C ARG A 123 -15.28 1.51 -8.48
N VAL A 124 -15.63 1.94 -7.27
CA VAL A 124 -15.25 1.27 -6.02
C VAL A 124 -16.49 0.76 -5.31
N LYS A 125 -16.52 -0.56 -5.08
CA LYS A 125 -17.62 -1.24 -4.36
C LYS A 125 -17.45 -1.14 -2.86
N LYS A 126 -16.27 -1.51 -2.35
CA LYS A 126 -15.83 -1.46 -0.96
C LYS A 126 -14.38 -1.05 -0.90
N LEU A 127 -13.99 -0.34 0.15
CA LEU A 127 -12.63 0.13 0.35
C LEU A 127 -12.10 -0.30 1.72
N VAL A 128 -10.90 -0.87 1.74
CA VAL A 128 -10.16 -1.16 2.98
C VAL A 128 -8.79 -0.50 2.91
N SER A 129 -8.43 0.28 3.93
CA SER A 129 -7.08 0.81 4.11
C SER A 129 -6.42 0.18 5.34
N LEU A 130 -5.28 -0.47 5.12
CA LEU A 130 -4.45 -1.10 6.12
C LEU A 130 -3.31 -0.15 6.48
N ASP A 131 -3.43 0.56 7.60
CA ASP A 131 -2.45 1.52 8.14
C ASP A 131 -1.99 2.60 7.13
N GLY A 132 -2.90 3.00 6.22
CA GLY A 132 -2.68 3.99 5.16
C GLY A 132 -3.60 5.20 5.31
N PHE A 133 -3.24 6.15 6.19
CA PHE A 133 -4.09 7.27 6.62
C PHE A 133 -3.59 8.64 6.14
N GLY A 134 -2.81 8.68 5.06
CA GLY A 134 -2.08 9.86 4.64
C GLY A 134 -0.80 10.07 5.45
N VAL A 135 0.00 11.02 5.01
CA VAL A 135 1.21 11.45 5.73
C VAL A 135 0.98 12.82 6.38
N PRO A 136 1.80 13.22 7.36
CA PRO A 136 1.72 14.56 7.95
C PRO A 136 1.89 15.65 6.89
N ALA A 137 1.19 16.77 7.05
CA ALA A 137 1.37 17.93 6.21
C ALA A 137 2.81 18.48 6.34
N ALA A 138 3.46 18.74 5.20
CA ALA A 138 4.78 19.34 5.20
C ALA A 138 4.68 20.87 5.25
N SER A 139 5.56 21.51 6.07
CA SER A 139 5.61 22.96 6.16
C SER A 139 6.11 23.59 4.85
N ALA A 140 5.42 24.64 4.39
CA ALA A 140 5.87 25.45 3.26
C ALA A 140 7.24 26.10 3.48
N SER A 141 7.60 26.42 4.73
CA SER A 141 8.90 27.00 5.08
C SER A 141 10.10 26.10 4.76
N LYS A 142 9.89 24.79 4.60
CA LYS A 142 10.92 23.82 4.22
C LYS A 142 11.04 23.60 2.70
N ALA A 143 10.35 24.40 1.89
CA ALA A 143 10.34 24.20 0.44
C ALA A 143 11.75 24.27 -0.18
N ALA A 144 12.53 25.31 0.14
CA ALA A 144 13.88 25.47 -0.40
C ALA A 144 14.80 24.30 -0.03
N GLU A 145 14.77 23.85 1.24
CA GLU A 145 15.54 22.68 1.70
C GLU A 145 15.14 21.40 0.94
N ARG A 146 13.84 21.20 0.74
CA ARG A 146 13.31 20.04 0.05
C ARG A 146 13.71 20.01 -1.43
N TYR A 147 13.63 21.16 -2.13
CA TYR A 147 14.10 21.27 -3.51
C TYR A 147 15.61 21.04 -3.60
N GLY A 148 16.40 21.57 -2.65
CA GLY A 148 17.83 21.31 -2.58
C GLY A 148 18.14 19.82 -2.49
N LYS A 149 17.53 19.12 -1.55
CA LYS A 149 17.68 17.65 -1.41
C LYS A 149 17.28 16.88 -2.67
N TRP A 150 16.20 17.30 -3.33
CA TRP A 150 15.78 16.66 -4.58
C TRP A 150 16.81 16.89 -5.69
N LEU A 151 17.31 18.11 -5.87
CA LEU A 151 18.35 18.41 -6.86
C LEU A 151 19.65 17.63 -6.60
N ASP A 152 20.04 17.47 -5.33
CA ASP A 152 21.20 16.67 -4.96
C ASP A 152 20.97 15.19 -5.31
N SER A 153 19.78 14.64 -4.99
CA SER A 153 19.40 13.27 -5.31
C SER A 153 19.31 13.01 -6.82
N VAL A 154 18.78 13.96 -7.61
CA VAL A 154 18.79 13.87 -9.09
C VAL A 154 20.20 13.81 -9.63
N LYS A 155 21.12 14.58 -9.04
CA LYS A 155 22.52 14.67 -9.49
C LYS A 155 23.34 13.43 -9.11
N THR A 156 23.16 12.88 -7.91
CA THR A 156 23.97 11.78 -7.39
C THR A 156 23.33 10.40 -7.66
N GLY A 157 22.02 10.36 -7.87
CA GLY A 157 21.22 9.12 -7.85
C GLY A 157 21.02 8.58 -6.43
N GLU A 158 20.14 7.61 -6.32
CA GLU A 158 19.88 6.86 -5.10
C GLU A 158 20.40 5.43 -5.23
N THR A 159 20.71 4.79 -4.10
CA THR A 159 21.17 3.41 -4.05
C THR A 159 20.41 2.61 -3.01
N LEU A 160 20.27 1.30 -3.24
CA LEU A 160 19.79 0.33 -2.27
C LEU A 160 20.91 -0.61 -1.89
N SER A 161 20.87 -1.11 -0.66
CA SER A 161 21.81 -2.12 -0.20
C SER A 161 21.58 -3.43 -0.93
N SER A 162 22.67 -4.15 -1.26
CA SER A 162 22.66 -5.54 -1.66
C SER A 162 23.09 -6.44 -0.48
N TYR A 163 22.80 -7.73 -0.57
CA TYR A 163 22.98 -8.70 0.50
C TYR A 163 23.73 -9.92 0.00
N ASP A 164 24.48 -10.58 0.88
CA ASP A 164 25.29 -11.75 0.53
C ASP A 164 24.46 -13.03 0.35
N SER A 165 23.25 -13.07 0.88
CA SER A 165 22.36 -14.22 0.80
C SER A 165 20.90 -13.85 1.02
N ALA A 166 19.97 -14.75 0.63
CA ALA A 166 18.56 -14.65 0.98
C ALA A 166 18.33 -14.59 2.50
N ASP A 167 19.16 -15.28 3.29
CA ASP A 167 19.15 -15.21 4.75
C ASP A 167 19.37 -13.78 5.26
N LYS A 168 20.31 -13.05 4.64
CA LYS A 168 20.59 -11.66 5.00
C LYS A 168 19.44 -10.72 4.61
N VAL A 169 18.73 -11.03 3.52
CA VAL A 169 17.49 -10.34 3.18
C VAL A 169 16.40 -10.61 4.24
N ALA A 170 16.24 -11.86 4.65
CA ALA A 170 15.31 -12.24 5.73
C ALA A 170 15.66 -11.57 7.07
N ASP A 171 16.96 -11.50 7.43
CA ASP A 171 17.42 -10.72 8.60
C ASP A 171 17.00 -9.25 8.51
N ARG A 172 17.11 -8.65 7.32
CA ARG A 172 16.69 -7.26 7.08
C ARG A 172 15.18 -7.08 7.22
N LEU A 173 14.39 -8.02 6.68
CA LEU A 173 12.93 -7.99 6.83
C LEU A 173 12.52 -8.09 8.30
N GLN A 174 13.12 -8.99 9.08
CA GLN A 174 12.87 -9.10 10.52
C GLN A 174 13.33 -7.88 11.31
N LYS A 175 14.41 -7.20 10.89
CA LYS A 175 14.84 -5.94 11.50
C LYS A 175 13.82 -4.83 11.26
N ASN A 176 13.17 -4.80 10.09
CA ASN A 176 12.14 -3.81 9.76
C ASN A 176 10.81 -4.15 10.45
N ASN A 177 10.52 -5.43 10.62
CA ASN A 177 9.33 -5.94 11.29
C ASN A 177 9.70 -7.06 12.26
N VAL A 178 9.87 -6.71 13.53
CA VAL A 178 10.31 -7.63 14.60
C VAL A 178 9.29 -8.74 14.91
N ARG A 179 8.06 -8.62 14.42
CA ARG A 179 6.99 -9.62 14.58
C ARG A 179 6.97 -10.66 13.48
N LEU A 180 7.68 -10.39 12.37
CA LEU A 180 7.76 -11.30 11.25
C LEU A 180 8.50 -12.58 11.65
N THR A 181 7.85 -13.73 11.54
CA THR A 181 8.50 -15.02 11.83
C THR A 181 9.62 -15.30 10.85
N ARG A 182 10.63 -16.09 11.27
CA ARG A 182 11.75 -16.46 10.40
C ARG A 182 11.28 -17.14 9.12
N GLU A 183 10.33 -18.03 9.23
CA GLU A 183 9.76 -18.77 8.11
C GLU A 183 9.11 -17.82 7.08
N ARG A 184 8.28 -16.87 7.53
CA ARG A 184 7.68 -15.85 6.66
C ARG A 184 8.73 -14.90 6.07
N ALA A 185 9.75 -14.53 6.86
CA ALA A 185 10.85 -13.69 6.39
C ALA A 185 11.63 -14.34 5.25
N HIS A 186 11.92 -15.65 5.36
CA HIS A 186 12.58 -16.41 4.29
C HIS A 186 11.74 -16.50 3.03
N TRP A 187 10.44 -16.77 3.18
CA TRP A 187 9.54 -16.81 2.04
C TRP A 187 9.48 -15.46 1.31
N LEU A 188 9.31 -14.37 2.05
CA LEU A 188 9.30 -13.01 1.50
C LEU A 188 10.64 -12.63 0.86
N ALA A 189 11.76 -13.04 1.43
CA ALA A 189 13.09 -12.71 0.90
C ALA A 189 13.26 -13.14 -0.57
N GLY A 190 12.73 -14.30 -0.97
CA GLY A 190 12.76 -14.78 -2.35
C GLY A 190 11.88 -14.00 -3.32
N HIS A 191 10.92 -13.24 -2.80
CA HIS A 191 10.03 -12.38 -3.62
C HIS A 191 10.45 -10.91 -3.58
N TRP A 192 11.00 -10.46 -2.46
CA TRP A 192 11.40 -9.08 -2.20
C TRP A 192 12.78 -8.72 -2.77
N ALA A 193 13.60 -9.74 -3.03
CA ALA A 193 14.93 -9.60 -3.62
C ALA A 193 15.20 -10.69 -4.65
N GLU A 194 16.22 -10.48 -5.47
CA GLU A 194 16.69 -11.44 -6.47
C GLU A 194 18.20 -11.54 -6.47
N LEU A 195 18.71 -12.71 -6.80
CA LEU A 195 20.13 -12.94 -7.01
C LEU A 195 20.52 -12.39 -8.39
N LYS A 196 21.49 -11.47 -8.43
CA LYS A 196 22.03 -10.88 -9.66
C LYS A 196 23.34 -11.57 -10.07
N ASP A 197 23.82 -11.25 -11.27
CA ASP A 197 25.06 -11.81 -11.86
C ASP A 197 26.32 -11.50 -11.05
N ASP A 198 26.29 -10.45 -10.19
CA ASP A 198 27.37 -10.13 -9.25
C ASP A 198 27.42 -11.06 -8.02
N GLY A 199 26.57 -12.08 -7.98
CA GLY A 199 26.46 -13.03 -6.87
C GLY A 199 25.80 -12.46 -5.61
N ARG A 200 25.18 -11.29 -5.68
CA ARG A 200 24.51 -10.64 -4.55
C ARG A 200 23.01 -10.58 -4.73
N TRP A 201 22.31 -10.52 -3.62
CA TRP A 201 20.87 -10.35 -3.57
C TRP A 201 20.52 -8.85 -3.57
N HIS A 202 19.80 -8.41 -4.58
CA HIS A 202 19.34 -7.04 -4.74
C HIS A 202 17.84 -6.94 -4.52
N LEU A 203 17.40 -5.86 -3.86
CA LEU A 203 15.97 -5.62 -3.66
C LEU A 203 15.30 -5.41 -5.01
N ARG A 204 14.10 -5.96 -5.18
CA ARG A 204 13.24 -5.74 -6.35
C ARG A 204 12.51 -4.40 -6.21
N ALA A 205 13.28 -3.33 -6.11
CA ALA A 205 12.78 -1.97 -6.03
C ALA A 205 13.75 -1.02 -6.72
N ASP A 206 13.23 -0.08 -7.50
CA ASP A 206 14.08 0.97 -8.07
C ASP A 206 14.58 1.89 -6.95
N PRO A 207 15.90 2.12 -6.83
CA PRO A 207 16.43 3.08 -5.86
C PRO A 207 15.80 4.48 -5.94
N ALA A 208 15.32 4.89 -7.12
CA ALA A 208 14.63 6.17 -7.32
C ALA A 208 13.40 6.38 -6.42
N HIS A 209 12.82 5.33 -5.85
CA HIS A 209 11.77 5.45 -4.83
C HIS A 209 12.24 6.15 -3.53
N LYS A 210 13.54 6.26 -3.30
CA LYS A 210 14.11 6.99 -2.16
C LYS A 210 14.28 8.49 -2.42
N MET A 211 14.15 8.93 -3.67
CA MET A 211 14.27 10.34 -4.01
C MET A 211 13.21 11.17 -3.29
N PRO A 212 13.59 12.25 -2.60
CA PRO A 212 12.62 13.14 -2.00
C PRO A 212 11.78 13.82 -3.10
N PHE A 213 10.49 14.00 -2.85
CA PHE A 213 9.64 14.73 -3.78
C PHE A 213 9.92 16.24 -3.69
N PRO A 214 10.05 16.96 -4.82
CA PRO A 214 10.17 18.43 -4.82
C PRO A 214 8.84 19.09 -4.41
N THR A 215 7.70 18.45 -4.69
CA THR A 215 6.37 18.87 -4.26
C THR A 215 5.98 18.20 -2.95
N VAL A 216 5.26 18.93 -2.09
CA VAL A 216 4.74 18.37 -0.84
C VAL A 216 3.52 17.50 -1.08
N TYR A 217 3.32 16.53 -0.21
CA TYR A 217 2.02 15.91 -0.05
C TYR A 217 1.03 16.96 0.50
N ARG A 218 -0.04 17.14 -0.22
CA ARG A 218 -1.12 18.09 0.10
C ARG A 218 -2.21 17.36 0.88
N LEU A 219 -2.10 17.35 2.20
CA LEU A 219 -3.10 16.71 3.07
C LEU A 219 -4.49 17.32 2.92
N ASP A 220 -4.57 18.63 2.70
CA ASP A 220 -5.81 19.35 2.44
C ASP A 220 -6.50 18.87 1.16
N GLU A 221 -5.76 18.62 0.08
CA GLU A 221 -6.30 18.03 -1.15
C GLU A 221 -6.74 16.57 -0.92
N ALA A 222 -5.93 15.77 -0.21
CA ALA A 222 -6.30 14.40 0.11
C ALA A 222 -7.62 14.33 0.91
N ILE A 223 -7.78 15.14 1.94
CA ILE A 223 -9.01 15.24 2.74
C ILE A 223 -10.20 15.66 1.86
N ALA A 224 -10.01 16.63 0.95
CA ALA A 224 -11.06 17.05 0.03
C ALA A 224 -11.46 15.90 -0.91
N ILE A 225 -10.50 15.16 -1.46
CA ILE A 225 -10.76 13.99 -2.31
C ILE A 225 -11.50 12.90 -1.53
N TRP A 226 -11.09 12.60 -0.30
CA TRP A 226 -11.74 11.57 0.54
C TRP A 226 -13.20 11.90 0.85
N GLY A 227 -13.56 13.21 0.88
CA GLY A 227 -14.95 13.66 1.01
C GLY A 227 -15.88 13.21 -0.13
N HIS A 228 -15.34 12.81 -1.26
CA HIS A 228 -16.09 12.27 -2.39
C HIS A 228 -16.20 10.74 -2.39
N VAL A 229 -15.56 10.04 -1.46
CA VAL A 229 -15.65 8.57 -1.34
C VAL A 229 -17.06 8.19 -0.90
N THR A 230 -17.79 7.48 -1.77
CA THR A 230 -19.14 6.97 -1.49
C THR A 230 -19.14 5.50 -1.08
N ALA A 231 -18.08 4.77 -1.40
CA ALA A 231 -17.94 3.37 -1.03
C ALA A 231 -17.87 3.21 0.49
N PRO A 232 -18.56 2.22 1.08
CA PRO A 232 -18.32 1.82 2.46
C PRO A 232 -16.82 1.55 2.66
N THR A 233 -16.25 2.19 3.68
CA THR A 233 -14.79 2.21 3.90
C THR A 233 -14.47 1.67 5.29
N LEU A 234 -13.45 0.79 5.36
CA LEU A 234 -12.84 0.32 6.60
C LEU A 234 -11.39 0.78 6.68
N TRP A 235 -11.03 1.52 7.73
CA TRP A 235 -9.64 1.79 8.05
C TRP A 235 -9.20 0.94 9.24
N LEU A 236 -8.16 0.12 9.03
CA LEU A 236 -7.53 -0.67 10.07
C LEU A 236 -6.20 -0.03 10.46
N GLY A 237 -6.12 0.48 11.68
CA GLY A 237 -4.89 0.90 12.32
C GLY A 237 -4.25 -0.25 13.09
N ALA A 238 -2.98 -0.10 13.48
CA ALA A 238 -2.26 -1.08 14.25
C ALA A 238 -1.80 -0.48 15.60
N SER A 239 -2.00 -1.21 16.69
CA SER A 239 -1.76 -0.71 18.06
C SER A 239 -0.31 -0.30 18.33
N GLU A 240 0.65 -0.88 17.58
CA GLU A 240 2.10 -0.69 17.73
C GLU A 240 2.76 -0.10 16.49
N SER A 241 1.97 0.50 15.59
CA SER A 241 2.49 1.17 14.40
C SER A 241 3.06 2.55 14.71
N ALA A 242 4.15 2.92 14.01
CA ALA A 242 4.63 4.30 14.01
C ALA A 242 3.59 5.29 13.44
N ALA A 243 2.70 4.84 12.56
CA ALA A 243 1.60 5.64 12.04
C ALA A 243 0.63 6.08 13.14
N LYS A 244 0.46 5.30 14.22
CA LYS A 244 -0.29 5.67 15.41
C LYS A 244 0.28 6.94 16.05
N GLN A 245 1.60 7.00 16.22
CA GLN A 245 2.28 8.17 16.80
C GLN A 245 2.18 9.40 15.89
N TRP A 246 2.32 9.24 14.58
CA TRP A 246 2.26 10.35 13.63
C TRP A 246 0.86 10.93 13.49
N ASN A 247 -0.15 10.10 13.57
CA ASN A 247 -1.56 10.49 13.39
C ASN A 247 -2.23 10.86 14.73
N GLY A 248 -1.66 10.45 15.86
CA GLY A 248 -2.19 10.76 17.19
C GLY A 248 -3.47 10.01 17.54
N TYR A 249 -3.74 8.85 16.90
CA TYR A 249 -4.89 8.03 17.30
C TYR A 249 -4.53 7.10 18.48
N THR A 250 -5.56 6.63 19.16
CA THR A 250 -5.48 5.66 20.25
C THR A 250 -6.37 4.46 19.95
N ASP A 251 -6.29 3.41 20.77
CA ASP A 251 -7.14 2.24 20.63
C ASP A 251 -8.63 2.56 20.90
N GLU A 252 -8.90 3.70 21.55
CA GLU A 252 -10.25 4.22 21.82
C GLU A 252 -10.74 5.22 20.78
N THR A 253 -9.93 5.52 19.76
CA THR A 253 -10.30 6.48 18.72
C THR A 253 -11.51 5.98 17.95
N THR A 254 -12.54 6.83 17.85
CA THR A 254 -13.76 6.58 17.08
C THR A 254 -13.91 7.57 15.94
N VAL A 255 -14.68 7.18 14.92
CA VAL A 255 -15.06 8.12 13.86
C VAL A 255 -15.97 9.18 14.45
N PRO A 256 -15.68 10.48 14.24
CA PRO A 256 -16.54 11.57 14.75
C PRO A 256 -17.97 11.45 14.19
N THR A 257 -18.95 11.58 15.06
CA THR A 257 -20.38 11.52 14.72
C THR A 257 -20.93 12.83 14.15
N SER A 258 -20.21 13.93 14.38
CA SER A 258 -20.56 15.26 13.87
C SER A 258 -19.50 15.75 12.88
N LYS A 259 -19.95 16.54 11.88
CA LYS A 259 -19.06 17.30 10.99
C LYS A 259 -18.53 18.58 11.65
N GLU A 260 -18.42 18.60 12.99
CA GLU A 260 -17.84 19.73 13.69
C GLU A 260 -16.44 20.04 13.16
N ALA A 261 -16.08 21.32 13.23
CA ALA A 261 -14.79 21.81 12.75
C ALA A 261 -13.63 21.18 13.55
N HIS A 262 -13.10 20.06 13.09
CA HIS A 262 -11.88 19.50 13.62
C HIS A 262 -10.67 20.33 13.16
N ALA A 263 -9.63 20.41 13.99
CA ALA A 263 -8.40 21.08 13.59
C ALA A 263 -7.91 20.51 12.24
N GLN A 264 -7.71 21.37 11.26
CA GLN A 264 -7.34 20.98 9.91
C GLN A 264 -6.07 20.10 9.93
N GLY A 265 -6.14 18.93 9.29
CA GLY A 265 -5.04 17.98 9.24
C GLY A 265 -4.91 17.06 10.47
N SER A 266 -5.76 17.22 11.50
CA SER A 266 -5.82 16.28 12.61
C SER A 266 -6.32 14.90 12.13
N PHE A 267 -6.06 13.84 12.91
CA PHE A 267 -6.58 12.51 12.58
C PHE A 267 -8.11 12.49 12.55
N ALA A 268 -8.75 13.19 13.48
CA ALA A 268 -10.20 13.35 13.49
C ALA A 268 -10.74 13.99 12.21
N SER A 269 -10.06 15.02 11.65
CA SER A 269 -10.46 15.64 10.38
C SER A 269 -10.32 14.67 9.20
N ARG A 270 -9.36 13.75 9.25
CA ARG A 270 -9.19 12.70 8.22
C ARG A 270 -10.33 11.68 8.28
N LEU A 271 -10.68 11.22 9.49
CA LEU A 271 -11.81 10.30 9.68
C LEU A 271 -13.14 10.93 9.28
N ALA A 272 -13.37 12.18 9.66
CA ALA A 272 -14.61 12.92 9.36
C ALA A 272 -14.77 13.25 7.86
N ALA A 273 -13.73 13.14 7.05
CA ALA A 273 -13.81 13.40 5.62
C ALA A 273 -14.66 12.36 4.88
N PHE A 274 -14.62 11.11 5.29
CA PHE A 274 -15.35 10.02 4.64
C PHE A 274 -16.83 10.04 4.98
N GLN A 275 -17.66 9.66 4.03
CA GLN A 275 -19.12 9.58 4.23
C GLN A 275 -19.52 8.32 5.03
N HIS A 276 -18.86 7.20 4.78
CA HIS A 276 -19.19 5.88 5.34
C HIS A 276 -17.91 5.18 5.79
N LEU A 277 -17.31 5.64 6.90
CA LEU A 277 -16.07 5.09 7.44
C LEU A 277 -16.32 4.32 8.74
N GLN A 278 -15.70 3.14 8.82
CA GLN A 278 -15.42 2.42 10.05
C GLN A 278 -13.91 2.51 10.33
N PHE A 279 -13.53 2.75 11.56
CA PHE A 279 -12.14 2.75 12.01
C PHE A 279 -11.97 1.77 13.14
N GLU A 280 -11.02 0.86 13.01
CA GLU A 280 -10.67 -0.13 14.03
C GLU A 280 -9.15 -0.18 14.22
N VAL A 281 -8.70 -0.48 15.45
CA VAL A 281 -7.30 -0.71 15.75
C VAL A 281 -7.06 -2.18 16.04
N ILE A 282 -6.15 -2.79 15.29
CA ILE A 282 -5.76 -4.19 15.45
C ILE A 282 -4.71 -4.29 16.55
N ALA A 283 -5.05 -5.03 17.60
CA ALA A 283 -4.16 -5.23 18.74
C ALA A 283 -2.96 -6.13 18.40
N GLY A 284 -1.79 -5.85 18.97
CA GLY A 284 -0.58 -6.66 18.82
C GLY A 284 0.07 -6.60 17.44
N ALA A 285 -0.32 -5.65 16.61
CA ALA A 285 0.20 -5.47 15.26
C ALA A 285 0.99 -4.16 15.12
N GLY A 286 2.02 -4.19 14.27
CA GLY A 286 2.74 -3.02 13.79
C GLY A 286 2.25 -2.58 12.42
N HIS A 287 3.05 -1.74 11.73
CA HIS A 287 2.72 -1.21 10.41
C HIS A 287 2.39 -2.30 9.36
N MET A 288 3.03 -3.46 9.45
CA MET A 288 2.81 -4.60 8.56
C MET A 288 1.75 -5.57 9.15
N LEU A 289 0.58 -5.04 9.53
CA LEU A 289 -0.46 -5.81 10.26
C LEU A 289 -0.91 -7.08 9.50
N HIS A 290 -0.90 -7.06 8.18
CA HIS A 290 -1.20 -8.21 7.32
C HIS A 290 -0.11 -9.31 7.33
N HIS A 291 1.09 -9.00 7.84
CA HIS A 291 2.13 -9.97 8.14
C HIS A 291 2.08 -10.45 9.59
N ASP A 292 1.76 -9.54 10.50
CA ASP A 292 1.85 -9.77 11.95
C ASP A 292 0.72 -10.67 12.44
N VAL A 293 -0.50 -10.33 12.05
CA VAL A 293 -1.75 -10.99 12.48
C VAL A 293 -2.72 -11.20 11.32
N PRO A 294 -2.30 -11.91 10.23
CA PRO A 294 -3.06 -12.03 9.00
C PRO A 294 -4.47 -12.58 9.21
N GLU A 295 -4.67 -13.50 10.17
CA GLU A 295 -5.96 -14.10 10.45
C GLU A 295 -6.95 -13.06 11.01
N GLN A 296 -6.49 -12.16 11.90
CA GLN A 296 -7.34 -11.09 12.43
C GLN A 296 -7.67 -10.07 11.33
N VAL A 297 -6.69 -9.71 10.51
CA VAL A 297 -6.88 -8.77 9.39
C VAL A 297 -7.83 -9.37 8.37
N ALA A 298 -7.65 -10.64 7.97
CA ALA A 298 -8.52 -11.34 7.04
C ALA A 298 -9.97 -11.33 7.51
N ALA A 299 -10.22 -11.68 8.78
CA ALA A 299 -11.56 -11.69 9.34
C ALA A 299 -12.25 -10.31 9.27
N ARG A 300 -11.52 -9.20 9.53
CA ARG A 300 -12.07 -7.85 9.44
C ARG A 300 -12.31 -7.43 7.98
N VAL A 301 -11.35 -7.71 7.10
CA VAL A 301 -11.46 -7.43 5.67
C VAL A 301 -12.67 -8.16 5.09
N GLU A 302 -12.77 -9.48 5.28
CA GLU A 302 -13.88 -10.28 4.75
C GLU A 302 -15.23 -9.85 5.32
N ALA A 303 -15.33 -9.59 6.63
CA ALA A 303 -16.56 -9.09 7.23
C ALA A 303 -17.03 -7.78 6.59
N HIS A 304 -16.10 -6.86 6.31
CA HIS A 304 -16.41 -5.59 5.64
C HIS A 304 -16.81 -5.78 4.17
N LEU A 305 -16.09 -6.64 3.43
CA LEU A 305 -16.38 -6.89 2.01
C LEU A 305 -17.73 -7.56 1.80
N LEU A 306 -18.20 -8.34 2.78
CA LEU A 306 -19.47 -9.09 2.75
C LEU A 306 -20.68 -8.30 3.28
N ALA A 307 -20.47 -7.27 4.08
CA ALA A 307 -21.54 -6.42 4.62
C ALA A 307 -22.21 -5.57 3.52
#